data_2ca5e785881f10eb88e4bef5485c627f
#
_entry.id   2ca5e785881f10eb88e4bef5485c627f
#
_cell.length_a   1.000
_cell.length_b   1.000
_cell.length_c   1.000
_cell.angle_alpha   90.00
_cell.angle_beta   90.00
_cell.angle_gamma   90.00
#
_symmetry.space_group_name_H-M   'P 1'
#
loop_
_entity.id
_entity.type
_entity.pdbx_description
1 polymer ?
#
loop_
_entity_poly.entity_id
_entity_poly.type
_entity_poly.pdbx_seq_one_letter_code
_entity_poly.pdbx_strand_id
1 'polypeptide(L)'
;MLLSRVTLAMGLALAAPACATPVSDIADDYLAALLIRYPEQAQQSGLVTPAADRFFDASPAALTAWQRREDSWRGVLDRVDVDKLTGADRITYGFLRQDLDNSVRTRICRQELWPVEQMSGWAASYPDLAAAEPVGTPANRARALRRWATFPDYLQAEIINLKAGLAAGYSTPRHNVELVIAQIDGLLAGPVDKSPMYAPAATDPDPAFRAAWTALLTDKLNPAMRDYRDWLAANYLPKARTSFGVLALPNGPACYRALLQRQTSLSIDPKALYDQGVAAVANRTAKAKELAKQVYGTDDLSTLRARLDADPANHFASREDIQSYSQAAIDRAQAALPRMFAVLPLAPVHIQPIPAFNEEHSVPYYLPAAADGGRPGSYMISLYKPKTQNRSNLEAVAFHETVPGHHLQLSLAQQLPAAHPVTQMIFNGGFVEGWAVYAETLSDEMGLYSTPLSRLGEYIQLPTGMVADPGVHLLGWTRQQTIDYFLKTRPDYSLDRAASQADRIAANPGQLTTYFTGALEIIRLRQAAEAALGSRFDIRAFHAQVLGDGSVTLPMLRAKVEAWVKATK
;
A
#
# COMPACT_ATOMS: atom_id res chain seq x y z
N MET A 1 28.79 -22.50 -50.29
CA MET A 1 27.63 -23.13 -49.64
C MET A 1 26.77 -22.03 -49.01
N LEU A 2 25.67 -21.73 -49.63
CA LEU A 2 24.70 -20.69 -49.21
C LEU A 2 23.94 -21.15 -47.97
N LEU A 3 23.95 -20.35 -46.90
CA LEU A 3 23.03 -20.46 -45.77
C LEU A 3 21.95 -19.38 -45.94
N SER A 4 20.77 -19.81 -46.27
CA SER A 4 19.58 -18.95 -46.41
C SER A 4 19.10 -18.49 -45.02
N ARG A 5 18.99 -17.18 -44.86
CA ARG A 5 18.33 -16.53 -43.73
C ARG A 5 16.82 -16.61 -43.95
N VAL A 6 16.14 -17.38 -43.11
CA VAL A 6 14.68 -17.32 -42.98
C VAL A 6 14.34 -16.18 -42.04
N THR A 7 13.83 -15.11 -42.61
CA THR A 7 13.27 -13.96 -41.84
C THR A 7 11.85 -14.31 -41.45
N LEU A 8 11.63 -14.62 -40.19
CA LEU A 8 10.28 -14.80 -39.63
C LEU A 8 9.68 -13.40 -39.41
N ALA A 9 8.81 -12.98 -40.32
CA ALA A 9 7.99 -11.79 -40.13
C ALA A 9 6.89 -12.12 -39.12
N MET A 10 7.06 -11.67 -37.87
CA MET A 10 5.97 -11.59 -36.91
C MET A 10 5.00 -10.49 -37.36
N GLY A 11 3.88 -10.90 -37.94
CA GLY A 11 2.78 -9.98 -38.21
C GLY A 11 2.19 -9.48 -36.90
N LEU A 12 2.45 -8.19 -36.59
CA LEU A 12 1.60 -7.48 -35.63
C LEU A 12 0.19 -7.46 -36.23
N ALA A 13 -0.71 -8.25 -35.68
CA ALA A 13 -2.13 -8.05 -35.86
C ALA A 13 -2.48 -6.69 -35.22
N LEU A 14 -2.61 -5.65 -36.03
CA LEU A 14 -3.23 -4.40 -35.62
C LEU A 14 -4.67 -4.77 -35.20
N ALA A 15 -4.91 -4.82 -33.89
CA ALA A 15 -6.27 -4.84 -33.35
C ALA A 15 -6.98 -3.60 -33.94
N ALA A 16 -8.14 -3.81 -34.55
CA ALA A 16 -8.98 -2.71 -35.01
C ALA A 16 -9.19 -1.74 -33.85
N PRO A 17 -9.15 -0.40 -34.05
CA PRO A 17 -9.43 0.54 -32.99
C PRO A 17 -10.83 0.21 -32.44
N ALA A 18 -10.89 -0.19 -31.17
CA ALA A 18 -12.16 -0.33 -30.47
C ALA A 18 -12.87 1.04 -30.61
N CYS A 19 -14.14 1.05 -31.04
CA CYS A 19 -14.92 2.29 -31.05
C CYS A 19 -14.84 2.90 -29.66
N ALA A 20 -14.38 4.16 -29.58
CA ALA A 20 -14.33 4.91 -28.34
C ALA A 20 -15.72 4.90 -27.69
N THR A 21 -15.79 4.52 -26.42
CA THR A 21 -17.02 4.53 -25.64
C THR A 21 -17.02 5.76 -24.73
N PRO A 22 -18.18 6.25 -24.26
CA PRO A 22 -18.21 7.34 -23.28
C PRO A 22 -17.40 7.02 -22.01
N VAL A 23 -17.20 5.75 -21.67
CA VAL A 23 -16.40 5.33 -20.52
C VAL A 23 -14.91 5.41 -20.81
N SER A 24 -14.46 4.97 -22.00
CA SER A 24 -13.06 5.08 -22.41
C SER A 24 -12.62 6.53 -22.55
N ASP A 25 -13.46 7.40 -23.13
CA ASP A 25 -13.16 8.83 -23.28
C ASP A 25 -12.96 9.52 -21.92
N ILE A 26 -13.83 9.20 -20.92
CA ILE A 26 -13.68 9.72 -19.56
C ILE A 26 -12.40 9.17 -18.92
N ALA A 27 -12.11 7.90 -19.12
CA ALA A 27 -10.94 7.24 -18.55
C ALA A 27 -9.64 7.84 -19.09
N ASP A 28 -9.58 8.15 -20.39
CA ASP A 28 -8.45 8.82 -21.02
C ASP A 28 -8.24 10.23 -20.46
N ASP A 29 -9.30 11.06 -20.39
CA ASP A 29 -9.21 12.42 -19.85
C ASP A 29 -8.85 12.41 -18.36
N TYR A 30 -9.42 11.48 -17.58
CA TYR A 30 -9.12 11.31 -16.18
C TYR A 30 -7.66 10.88 -15.96
N LEU A 31 -7.17 9.88 -16.69
CA LEU A 31 -5.78 9.43 -16.62
C LEU A 31 -4.80 10.55 -16.98
N ALA A 32 -5.03 11.23 -18.09
CA ALA A 32 -4.20 12.37 -18.50
C ALA A 32 -4.12 13.46 -17.41
N ALA A 33 -5.27 13.72 -16.76
CA ALA A 33 -5.34 14.67 -15.67
C ALA A 33 -4.64 14.19 -14.39
N LEU A 34 -4.78 12.91 -14.03
CA LEU A 34 -4.09 12.30 -12.90
C LEU A 34 -2.57 12.40 -13.03
N LEU A 35 -2.04 12.08 -14.22
CA LEU A 35 -0.60 12.16 -14.50
C LEU A 35 -0.04 13.58 -14.35
N ILE A 36 -0.85 14.60 -14.67
CA ILE A 36 -0.49 16.01 -14.44
C ILE A 36 -0.63 16.40 -12.97
N ARG A 37 -1.67 15.91 -12.30
CA ARG A 37 -1.98 16.26 -10.91
C ARG A 37 -1.00 15.64 -9.93
N TYR A 38 -0.56 14.39 -10.17
CA TYR A 38 0.28 13.59 -9.30
C TYR A 38 1.55 13.10 -10.01
N PRO A 39 2.46 14.03 -10.39
CA PRO A 39 3.65 13.68 -11.17
C PRO A 39 4.61 12.74 -10.44
N GLU A 40 4.63 12.75 -9.10
CA GLU A 40 5.40 11.83 -8.27
C GLU A 40 4.90 10.39 -8.42
N GLN A 41 3.58 10.20 -8.35
CA GLN A 41 2.96 8.89 -8.54
C GLN A 41 3.16 8.37 -9.97
N ALA A 42 3.07 9.25 -10.97
CA ALA A 42 3.35 8.89 -12.36
C ALA A 42 4.79 8.36 -12.51
N GLN A 43 5.78 9.05 -11.91
CA GLN A 43 7.17 8.60 -11.93
C GLN A 43 7.37 7.25 -11.22
N GLN A 44 6.80 7.08 -10.04
CA GLN A 44 6.90 5.82 -9.28
C GLN A 44 6.28 4.64 -10.04
N SER A 45 5.23 4.89 -10.83
CA SER A 45 4.58 3.90 -11.69
C SER A 45 5.29 3.69 -13.04
N GLY A 46 6.37 4.40 -13.33
CA GLY A 46 7.08 4.34 -14.63
C GLY A 46 6.30 4.97 -15.79
N LEU A 47 5.35 5.87 -15.49
CA LEU A 47 4.51 6.53 -16.50
C LEU A 47 5.05 7.90 -16.88
N VAL A 48 4.93 8.24 -18.17
CA VAL A 48 5.33 9.55 -18.67
C VAL A 48 4.26 10.59 -18.31
N THR A 49 4.69 11.72 -17.74
CA THR A 49 3.81 12.84 -17.44
C THR A 49 4.33 14.16 -18.06
N PRO A 50 3.45 15.01 -18.61
CA PRO A 50 3.82 16.37 -19.03
C PRO A 50 4.30 17.26 -17.87
N ALA A 51 3.98 16.89 -16.62
CA ALA A 51 4.33 17.62 -15.40
C ALA A 51 5.60 17.10 -14.72
N ALA A 52 6.46 16.35 -15.42
CA ALA A 52 7.67 15.71 -14.87
C ALA A 52 8.73 16.72 -14.34
N ASP A 53 8.59 18.01 -14.61
CA ASP A 53 9.49 19.07 -14.19
C ASP A 53 9.00 19.87 -12.96
N ARG A 54 7.96 19.39 -12.26
CA ARG A 54 7.43 20.03 -11.05
C ARG A 54 6.88 19.00 -10.06
N PHE A 55 6.67 19.44 -8.83
CA PHE A 55 5.96 18.69 -7.79
C PHE A 55 4.45 18.94 -7.85
N PHE A 56 3.73 18.11 -7.12
CA PHE A 56 2.31 18.26 -6.84
C PHE A 56 1.98 19.68 -6.36
N ASP A 57 0.97 20.31 -6.98
CA ASP A 57 0.48 21.60 -6.54
C ASP A 57 -0.56 21.43 -5.42
N ALA A 58 -0.13 21.69 -4.18
CA ALA A 58 -0.96 21.60 -2.97
C ALA A 58 -1.79 22.86 -2.71
N SER A 59 -1.75 23.86 -3.59
CA SER A 59 -2.47 25.13 -3.37
C SER A 59 -3.99 24.94 -3.29
N PRO A 60 -4.70 25.78 -2.50
CA PRO A 60 -6.17 25.76 -2.43
C PRO A 60 -6.84 25.97 -3.80
N ALA A 61 -6.22 26.75 -4.67
CA ALA A 61 -6.72 26.99 -6.03
C ALA A 61 -6.67 25.73 -6.90
N ALA A 62 -5.53 25.03 -6.87
CA ALA A 62 -5.36 23.77 -7.60
C ALA A 62 -6.28 22.67 -7.07
N LEU A 63 -6.47 22.59 -5.75
CA LEU A 63 -7.42 21.66 -5.14
C LEU A 63 -8.86 21.95 -5.60
N THR A 64 -9.27 23.23 -5.58
CA THR A 64 -10.62 23.61 -6.04
C THR A 64 -10.83 23.29 -7.51
N ALA A 65 -9.84 23.55 -8.36
CA ALA A 65 -9.88 23.23 -9.78
C ALA A 65 -10.01 21.71 -10.00
N TRP A 66 -9.27 20.93 -9.25
CA TRP A 66 -9.33 19.46 -9.29
C TRP A 66 -10.72 18.94 -8.91
N GLN A 67 -11.27 19.39 -7.79
CA GLN A 67 -12.59 18.98 -7.31
C GLN A 67 -13.71 19.29 -8.32
N ARG A 68 -13.63 20.42 -9.04
CA ARG A 68 -14.57 20.75 -10.13
C ARG A 68 -14.48 19.76 -11.30
N ARG A 69 -13.27 19.31 -11.64
CA ARG A 69 -13.09 18.29 -12.69
C ARG A 69 -13.67 16.95 -12.24
N GLU A 70 -13.39 16.52 -11.03
CA GLU A 70 -13.98 15.29 -10.45
C GLU A 70 -15.51 15.33 -10.48
N ASP A 71 -16.13 16.46 -10.10
CA ASP A 71 -17.58 16.64 -10.15
C ASP A 71 -18.11 16.56 -11.58
N SER A 72 -17.37 17.09 -12.56
CA SER A 72 -17.72 17.00 -13.98
C SER A 72 -17.68 15.56 -14.49
N TRP A 73 -16.59 14.83 -14.25
CA TRP A 73 -16.46 13.42 -14.65
C TRP A 73 -17.53 12.54 -14.00
N ARG A 74 -17.76 12.74 -12.71
CA ARG A 74 -18.81 12.04 -11.98
C ARG A 74 -20.19 12.29 -12.59
N GLY A 75 -20.50 13.54 -12.95
CA GLY A 75 -21.74 13.89 -13.62
C GLY A 75 -21.88 13.28 -15.02
N VAL A 76 -20.79 12.98 -15.72
CA VAL A 76 -20.84 12.20 -16.97
C VAL A 76 -21.09 10.72 -16.68
N LEU A 77 -20.41 10.15 -15.69
CA LEU A 77 -20.63 8.74 -15.27
C LEU A 77 -22.06 8.49 -14.77
N ASP A 78 -22.71 9.49 -14.15
CA ASP A 78 -24.12 9.36 -13.70
C ASP A 78 -25.12 9.15 -14.86
N ARG A 79 -24.72 9.48 -16.09
CA ARG A 79 -25.55 9.31 -17.30
C ARG A 79 -25.27 8.03 -18.07
N VAL A 80 -24.28 7.25 -17.65
CA VAL A 80 -23.92 5.98 -18.31
C VAL A 80 -24.92 4.90 -17.91
N ASP A 81 -25.48 4.23 -18.92
CA ASP A 81 -26.34 3.05 -18.71
C ASP A 81 -25.46 1.82 -18.38
N VAL A 82 -25.28 1.58 -17.08
CA VAL A 82 -24.39 0.53 -16.55
C VAL A 82 -24.80 -0.88 -17.00
N ASP A 83 -26.08 -1.11 -17.23
CA ASP A 83 -26.58 -2.44 -17.62
C ASP A 83 -26.17 -2.81 -19.05
N LYS A 84 -25.86 -1.81 -19.89
CA LYS A 84 -25.33 -2.00 -21.24
C LYS A 84 -23.82 -2.17 -21.30
N LEU A 85 -23.10 -1.89 -20.19
CA LEU A 85 -21.65 -2.05 -20.15
C LEU A 85 -21.26 -3.52 -20.03
N THR A 86 -20.26 -3.92 -20.80
CA THR A 86 -19.70 -5.28 -20.79
C THR A 86 -18.16 -5.23 -20.76
N GLY A 87 -17.53 -6.33 -20.36
CA GLY A 87 -16.08 -6.51 -20.45
C GLY A 87 -15.30 -5.35 -19.82
N ALA A 88 -14.34 -4.82 -20.59
CA ALA A 88 -13.42 -3.77 -20.16
C ALA A 88 -14.12 -2.48 -19.72
N ASP A 89 -15.17 -2.06 -20.43
CA ASP A 89 -15.89 -0.84 -20.09
C ASP A 89 -16.58 -0.91 -18.73
N ARG A 90 -17.17 -2.06 -18.40
CA ARG A 90 -17.81 -2.27 -17.09
C ARG A 90 -16.80 -2.21 -15.96
N ILE A 91 -15.64 -2.80 -16.16
CA ILE A 91 -14.53 -2.77 -15.19
C ILE A 91 -14.01 -1.34 -15.04
N THR A 92 -13.71 -0.66 -16.14
CA THR A 92 -13.21 0.72 -16.17
C THR A 92 -14.19 1.68 -15.50
N TYR A 93 -15.48 1.56 -15.81
CA TYR A 93 -16.55 2.33 -15.14
C TYR A 93 -16.53 2.10 -13.62
N GLY A 94 -16.42 0.85 -13.19
CA GLY A 94 -16.40 0.53 -11.76
C GLY A 94 -15.24 1.17 -11.01
N PHE A 95 -14.04 1.16 -11.59
CA PHE A 95 -12.87 1.82 -11.02
C PHE A 95 -13.02 3.34 -10.95
N LEU A 96 -13.39 3.97 -12.06
CA LEU A 96 -13.60 5.42 -12.13
C LEU A 96 -14.69 5.87 -11.15
N ARG A 97 -15.81 5.17 -11.14
CA ARG A 97 -16.92 5.47 -10.23
C ARG A 97 -16.50 5.40 -8.78
N GLN A 98 -15.80 4.33 -8.41
CA GLN A 98 -15.31 4.14 -7.04
C GLN A 98 -14.34 5.24 -6.62
N ASP A 99 -13.38 5.59 -7.48
CA ASP A 99 -12.35 6.58 -7.15
C ASP A 99 -12.95 7.97 -7.01
N LEU A 100 -13.78 8.38 -7.96
CA LEU A 100 -14.48 9.66 -7.93
C LEU A 100 -15.45 9.78 -6.74
N ASP A 101 -16.23 8.73 -6.45
CA ASP A 101 -17.13 8.72 -5.29
C ASP A 101 -16.36 8.77 -3.98
N ASN A 102 -15.21 8.10 -3.88
CA ASN A 102 -14.34 8.14 -2.71
C ASN A 102 -13.74 9.55 -2.51
N SER A 103 -13.27 10.17 -3.59
CA SER A 103 -12.75 11.54 -3.52
C SER A 103 -13.82 12.51 -3.02
N VAL A 104 -15.01 12.51 -3.62
CA VAL A 104 -16.12 13.38 -3.21
C VAL A 104 -16.52 13.12 -1.74
N ARG A 105 -16.62 11.85 -1.34
CA ARG A 105 -17.01 11.46 0.02
C ARG A 105 -16.00 11.91 1.06
N THR A 106 -14.71 11.78 0.76
CA THR A 106 -13.63 12.12 1.71
C THR A 106 -13.34 13.61 1.81
N ARG A 107 -13.92 14.47 0.95
CA ARG A 107 -13.81 15.95 1.06
C ARG A 107 -14.27 16.48 2.42
N ILE A 108 -15.20 15.78 3.10
CA ILE A 108 -15.64 16.14 4.46
C ILE A 108 -14.51 16.09 5.48
N CYS A 109 -13.46 15.32 5.22
CA CYS A 109 -12.30 15.17 6.09
C CYS A 109 -11.34 16.36 6.03
N ARG A 110 -11.38 17.16 4.95
CA ARG A 110 -10.47 18.30 4.75
C ARG A 110 -9.02 17.91 4.98
N GLN A 111 -8.59 16.75 4.42
CA GLN A 111 -7.25 16.19 4.66
C GLN A 111 -6.12 17.15 4.26
N GLU A 112 -6.36 18.03 3.30
CA GLU A 112 -5.43 19.09 2.91
C GLU A 112 -5.10 20.07 4.04
N LEU A 113 -5.92 20.13 5.07
CA LEU A 113 -5.75 21.06 6.20
C LEU A 113 -4.90 20.48 7.36
N TRP A 114 -4.60 19.17 7.30
CA TRP A 114 -3.81 18.45 8.32
C TRP A 114 -2.93 17.33 7.73
N PRO A 115 -2.16 17.61 6.66
CA PRO A 115 -1.40 16.60 5.92
C PRO A 115 -0.12 16.13 6.62
N VAL A 116 0.24 16.69 7.78
CA VAL A 116 1.48 16.36 8.50
C VAL A 116 1.43 14.94 9.04
N GLU A 117 2.16 14.02 8.42
CA GLU A 117 2.21 12.63 8.88
C GLU A 117 3.55 11.96 8.52
N GLN A 118 3.98 11.00 9.34
CA GLN A 118 5.32 10.42 9.30
C GLN A 118 5.45 9.18 8.38
N MET A 119 4.36 8.68 7.79
CA MET A 119 4.39 7.41 7.06
C MET A 119 4.66 7.59 5.57
N SER A 120 3.91 8.49 4.92
CA SER A 120 3.94 8.75 3.48
C SER A 120 4.11 10.24 3.15
N GLY A 121 4.17 11.10 4.16
CA GLY A 121 4.47 12.53 4.00
C GLY A 121 5.82 12.74 3.30
N TRP A 122 6.04 13.93 2.77
CA TRP A 122 7.23 14.21 1.97
C TRP A 122 8.56 13.93 2.73
N ALA A 123 8.60 14.13 4.04
CA ALA A 123 9.81 13.87 4.83
C ALA A 123 10.19 12.37 4.86
N ALA A 124 9.20 11.48 4.75
CA ALA A 124 9.41 10.05 4.68
C ALA A 124 9.63 9.55 3.24
N SER A 125 8.88 10.06 2.26
CA SER A 125 8.81 9.49 0.90
C SER A 125 9.73 10.15 -0.13
N TYR A 126 10.12 11.41 0.05
CA TYR A 126 10.95 12.13 -0.95
C TYR A 126 12.42 11.70 -0.98
N PRO A 127 13.04 11.15 0.07
CA PRO A 127 14.32 10.48 -0.06
C PRO A 127 14.32 9.35 -1.10
N ASP A 128 13.28 8.49 -1.09
CA ASP A 128 13.15 7.42 -2.07
C ASP A 128 12.82 7.96 -3.48
N LEU A 129 12.02 9.04 -3.54
CA LEU A 129 11.76 9.74 -4.80
C LEU A 129 13.05 10.34 -5.40
N ALA A 130 13.92 10.91 -4.57
CA ALA A 130 15.24 11.40 -4.98
C ALA A 130 16.13 10.26 -5.47
N ALA A 131 16.15 9.14 -4.76
CA ALA A 131 16.92 7.96 -5.17
C ALA A 131 16.45 7.39 -6.53
N ALA A 132 15.16 7.52 -6.83
CA ALA A 132 14.55 7.10 -8.09
C ALA A 132 14.53 8.20 -9.18
N GLU A 133 15.09 9.40 -8.92
CA GLU A 133 15.07 10.50 -9.89
C GLU A 133 15.86 10.14 -11.15
N PRO A 134 15.24 10.19 -12.35
CA PRO A 134 15.94 9.90 -13.59
C PRO A 134 17.02 10.95 -13.87
N VAL A 135 18.27 10.49 -13.95
CA VAL A 135 19.47 11.27 -14.31
C VAL A 135 20.23 10.58 -15.46
N GLY A 136 21.50 10.86 -15.68
CA GLY A 136 22.35 10.16 -16.66
C GLY A 136 22.32 10.75 -18.07
N THR A 137 21.29 11.54 -18.45
CA THR A 137 21.26 12.29 -19.72
C THR A 137 21.13 13.79 -19.47
N PRO A 138 21.61 14.66 -20.39
CA PRO A 138 21.45 16.11 -20.23
C PRO A 138 19.98 16.55 -20.01
N ALA A 139 19.04 15.94 -20.72
CA ALA A 139 17.63 16.25 -20.61
C ALA A 139 17.06 15.86 -19.23
N ASN A 140 17.41 14.68 -18.72
CA ASN A 140 16.98 14.19 -17.41
C ASN A 140 17.56 15.06 -16.28
N ARG A 141 18.87 15.37 -16.34
CA ARG A 141 19.54 16.26 -15.37
C ARG A 141 18.86 17.63 -15.29
N ALA A 142 18.61 18.24 -16.46
CA ALA A 142 17.94 19.54 -16.53
C ALA A 142 16.51 19.48 -15.98
N ARG A 143 15.79 18.40 -16.24
CA ARG A 143 14.43 18.18 -15.71
C ARG A 143 14.46 17.99 -14.19
N ALA A 144 15.34 17.15 -13.67
CA ALA A 144 15.51 16.93 -12.24
C ALA A 144 15.78 18.24 -11.50
N LEU A 145 16.74 19.06 -11.99
CA LEU A 145 17.02 20.36 -11.39
C LEU A 145 15.80 21.30 -11.40
N ARG A 146 15.06 21.37 -12.51
CA ARG A 146 13.83 22.18 -12.56
C ARG A 146 12.78 21.68 -11.58
N ARG A 147 12.50 20.38 -11.58
CA ARG A 147 11.52 19.76 -10.69
C ARG A 147 11.82 20.08 -9.23
N TRP A 148 13.02 19.75 -8.78
CA TRP A 148 13.38 19.92 -7.36
C TRP A 148 13.48 21.40 -6.97
N ALA A 149 13.72 22.30 -7.92
CA ALA A 149 13.66 23.73 -7.66
C ALA A 149 12.26 24.23 -7.30
N THR A 150 11.18 23.46 -7.57
CA THR A 150 9.79 23.80 -7.19
C THR A 150 9.39 23.24 -5.81
N PHE A 151 10.22 22.43 -5.18
CA PHE A 151 9.90 21.85 -3.86
C PHE A 151 9.64 22.89 -2.77
N PRO A 152 10.36 24.02 -2.68
CA PRO A 152 10.03 25.08 -1.73
C PRO A 152 8.60 25.63 -1.88
N ASP A 153 8.08 25.72 -3.12
CA ASP A 153 6.71 26.19 -3.37
C ASP A 153 5.67 25.20 -2.82
N TYR A 154 5.94 23.90 -2.95
CA TYR A 154 5.10 22.86 -2.34
C TYR A 154 5.04 23.02 -0.81
N LEU A 155 6.19 23.20 -0.15
CA LEU A 155 6.25 23.39 1.32
C LEU A 155 5.50 24.66 1.77
N GLN A 156 5.59 25.74 1.01
CA GLN A 156 4.84 26.96 1.29
C GLN A 156 3.33 26.76 1.15
N ALA A 157 2.89 26.04 0.12
CA ALA A 157 1.48 25.71 -0.04
C ALA A 157 0.95 24.85 1.14
N GLU A 158 1.73 23.89 1.63
CA GLU A 158 1.38 23.13 2.83
C GLU A 158 1.26 24.04 4.07
N ILE A 159 2.20 24.95 4.28
CA ILE A 159 2.11 25.91 5.41
C ILE A 159 0.83 26.76 5.33
N ILE A 160 0.43 27.19 4.13
CA ILE A 160 -0.82 27.94 3.93
C ILE A 160 -2.02 27.09 4.35
N ASN A 161 -2.07 25.85 3.90
CA ASN A 161 -3.13 24.91 4.24
C ASN A 161 -3.18 24.62 5.76
N LEU A 162 -2.03 24.39 6.38
CA LEU A 162 -1.92 24.13 7.82
C LEU A 162 -2.38 25.34 8.66
N LYS A 163 -2.07 26.56 8.23
CA LYS A 163 -2.59 27.79 8.88
C LYS A 163 -4.11 27.86 8.81
N ALA A 164 -4.68 27.58 7.62
CA ALA A 164 -6.12 27.51 7.43
C ALA A 164 -6.74 26.38 8.27
N GLY A 165 -6.06 25.24 8.37
CA GLY A 165 -6.45 24.11 9.19
C GLY A 165 -6.56 24.48 10.67
N LEU A 166 -5.52 25.06 11.25
CA LEU A 166 -5.53 25.51 12.64
C LEU A 166 -6.67 26.51 12.91
N ALA A 167 -6.92 27.44 11.99
CA ALA A 167 -8.00 28.41 12.10
C ALA A 167 -9.40 27.75 12.06
N ALA A 168 -9.53 26.62 11.35
CA ALA A 168 -10.77 25.86 11.18
C ALA A 168 -10.91 24.68 12.17
N GLY A 169 -9.99 24.52 13.13
CA GLY A 169 -10.04 23.46 14.14
C GLY A 169 -9.50 22.10 13.66
N TYR A 170 -8.74 22.09 12.56
CA TYR A 170 -8.07 20.88 12.06
C TYR A 170 -6.59 20.90 12.46
N SER A 171 -6.11 19.77 12.98
CA SER A 171 -4.68 19.54 13.21
C SER A 171 -4.36 18.05 13.29
N THR A 172 -3.10 17.73 13.04
CA THR A 172 -2.53 16.40 13.26
C THR A 172 -2.30 16.17 14.76
N PRO A 173 -2.32 14.92 15.26
CA PRO A 173 -1.92 14.63 16.64
C PRO A 173 -0.51 15.12 16.94
N ARG A 174 -0.30 15.70 18.12
CA ARG A 174 0.98 16.26 18.54
C ARG A 174 2.15 15.31 18.31
N HIS A 175 2.01 14.05 18.72
CA HIS A 175 3.08 13.06 18.61
C HIS A 175 3.50 12.81 17.14
N ASN A 176 2.55 12.73 16.21
CA ASN A 176 2.87 12.57 14.79
C ASN A 176 3.62 13.80 14.22
N VAL A 177 3.30 15.02 14.70
CA VAL A 177 4.07 16.23 14.33
C VAL A 177 5.50 16.15 14.85
N GLU A 178 5.70 15.68 16.08
CA GLU A 178 7.03 15.46 16.67
C GLU A 178 7.86 14.47 15.85
N LEU A 179 7.25 13.38 15.37
CA LEU A 179 7.90 12.42 14.49
C LEU A 179 8.33 13.04 13.15
N VAL A 180 7.47 13.86 12.54
CA VAL A 180 7.80 14.55 11.27
C VAL A 180 8.94 15.55 11.47
N ILE A 181 8.91 16.32 12.57
CA ILE A 181 10.02 17.24 12.91
C ILE A 181 11.34 16.46 13.04
N ALA A 182 11.33 15.33 13.75
CA ALA A 182 12.52 14.48 13.90
C ALA A 182 13.01 13.90 12.55
N GLN A 183 12.10 13.52 11.66
CA GLN A 183 12.45 13.07 10.29
C GLN A 183 13.15 14.19 9.50
N ILE A 184 12.62 15.42 9.55
CA ILE A 184 13.22 16.56 8.86
C ILE A 184 14.59 16.90 9.47
N ASP A 185 14.73 16.85 10.81
CA ASP A 185 16.01 17.03 11.48
C ASP A 185 17.04 15.99 11.02
N GLY A 186 16.60 14.74 10.84
CA GLY A 186 17.43 13.66 10.29
C GLY A 186 17.90 13.94 8.85
N LEU A 187 17.01 14.46 7.97
CA LEU A 187 17.36 14.83 6.59
C LEU A 187 18.35 15.99 6.52
N LEU A 188 18.30 16.89 7.49
CA LEU A 188 19.16 18.08 7.59
C LEU A 188 20.47 17.83 8.36
N ALA A 189 20.61 16.65 8.99
CA ALA A 189 21.78 16.31 9.77
C ALA A 189 23.00 16.02 8.90
N GLY A 190 24.14 16.58 9.26
CA GLY A 190 25.42 16.27 8.62
C GLY A 190 25.69 16.96 7.29
N PRO A 191 26.75 16.51 6.58
CA PRO A 191 27.16 17.08 5.29
C PRO A 191 26.14 16.77 4.19
N VAL A 192 25.98 17.69 3.23
CA VAL A 192 25.00 17.60 2.13
C VAL A 192 25.20 16.32 1.29
N ASP A 193 26.44 15.91 1.04
CA ASP A 193 26.79 14.72 0.28
C ASP A 193 26.47 13.39 1.01
N LYS A 194 26.07 13.46 2.27
CA LYS A 194 25.59 12.31 3.08
C LYS A 194 24.08 12.29 3.25
N SER A 195 23.41 13.36 2.85
CA SER A 195 21.96 13.40 2.88
C SER A 195 21.34 12.38 1.90
N PRO A 196 20.27 11.67 2.26
CA PRO A 196 19.51 10.83 1.31
C PRO A 196 19.03 11.62 0.08
N MET A 197 18.77 12.92 0.24
CA MET A 197 18.37 13.82 -0.84
C MET A 197 19.50 14.08 -1.86
N TYR A 198 20.73 13.66 -1.58
CA TYR A 198 21.86 13.76 -2.50
C TYR A 198 21.93 12.62 -3.53
N ALA A 199 21.07 11.61 -3.41
CA ALA A 199 21.08 10.40 -4.23
C ALA A 199 21.22 10.65 -5.75
N PRO A 200 20.52 11.62 -6.39
CA PRO A 200 20.68 11.91 -7.81
C PRO A 200 22.11 12.30 -8.19
N ALA A 201 22.78 13.11 -7.37
CA ALA A 201 24.17 13.51 -7.60
C ALA A 201 25.16 12.39 -7.26
N ALA A 202 24.84 11.51 -6.31
CA ALA A 202 25.68 10.38 -5.95
C ALA A 202 25.79 9.34 -7.09
N THR A 203 24.71 9.17 -7.86
CA THR A 203 24.62 8.17 -8.94
C THR A 203 25.04 8.71 -10.31
N ASP A 204 25.03 10.03 -10.52
CA ASP A 204 25.36 10.64 -11.81
C ASP A 204 26.87 10.96 -11.92
N PRO A 205 27.54 10.56 -13.00
CA PRO A 205 28.98 10.80 -13.17
C PRO A 205 29.35 12.25 -13.54
N ASP A 206 28.40 13.08 -13.98
CA ASP A 206 28.67 14.45 -14.47
C ASP A 206 29.01 15.40 -13.32
N PRO A 207 30.24 15.96 -13.26
CA PRO A 207 30.65 16.85 -12.18
C PRO A 207 29.88 18.18 -12.17
N ALA A 208 29.42 18.67 -13.33
CA ALA A 208 28.65 19.90 -13.43
C ALA A 208 27.24 19.70 -12.82
N PHE A 209 26.60 18.56 -13.10
CA PHE A 209 25.35 18.21 -12.49
C PHE A 209 25.48 18.03 -10.97
N ARG A 210 26.51 17.32 -10.50
CA ARG A 210 26.77 17.17 -9.06
C ARG A 210 26.94 18.52 -8.36
N ALA A 211 27.69 19.45 -8.95
CA ALA A 211 27.87 20.79 -8.42
C ALA A 211 26.52 21.56 -8.37
N ALA A 212 25.74 21.51 -9.47
CA ALA A 212 24.44 22.15 -9.55
C ALA A 212 23.43 21.56 -8.54
N TRP A 213 23.43 20.23 -8.36
CA TRP A 213 22.57 19.56 -7.37
C TRP A 213 22.96 19.92 -5.94
N THR A 214 24.29 19.96 -5.65
CA THR A 214 24.79 20.42 -4.35
C THR A 214 24.34 21.84 -4.05
N ALA A 215 24.47 22.75 -5.00
CA ALA A 215 24.01 24.14 -4.85
C ALA A 215 22.49 24.20 -4.62
N LEU A 216 21.69 23.40 -5.38
CA LEU A 216 20.25 23.31 -5.20
C LEU A 216 19.88 22.88 -3.78
N LEU A 217 20.53 21.83 -3.25
CA LEU A 217 20.31 21.35 -1.88
C LEU A 217 20.69 22.43 -0.85
N THR A 218 21.89 23.01 -1.00
CA THR A 218 22.44 23.96 -0.03
C THR A 218 21.66 25.27 0.01
N ASP A 219 21.33 25.81 -1.17
CA ASP A 219 20.84 27.18 -1.30
C ASP A 219 19.30 27.27 -1.33
N LYS A 220 18.61 26.16 -1.64
CA LYS A 220 17.15 26.15 -1.77
C LYS A 220 16.45 25.11 -0.91
N LEU A 221 16.80 23.80 -1.08
CA LEU A 221 16.01 22.73 -0.48
C LEU A 221 16.20 22.67 1.04
N ASN A 222 17.46 22.65 1.51
CA ASN A 222 17.74 22.61 2.95
C ASN A 222 17.22 23.86 3.70
N PRO A 223 17.35 25.09 3.21
CA PRO A 223 16.68 26.23 3.79
C PRO A 223 15.17 26.08 3.86
N ALA A 224 14.50 25.67 2.77
CA ALA A 224 13.06 25.50 2.76
C ALA A 224 12.57 24.40 3.73
N MET A 225 13.27 23.27 3.81
CA MET A 225 12.99 22.22 4.78
C MET A 225 13.18 22.71 6.23
N ARG A 226 14.21 23.52 6.48
CA ARG A 226 14.45 24.12 7.81
C ARG A 226 13.35 25.10 8.18
N ASP A 227 12.96 25.98 7.26
CA ASP A 227 11.88 26.95 7.48
C ASP A 227 10.55 26.24 7.77
N TYR A 228 10.25 25.17 7.05
CA TYR A 228 9.05 24.35 7.28
C TYR A 228 9.10 23.69 8.67
N ARG A 229 10.23 23.07 9.03
CA ARG A 229 10.45 22.43 10.33
C ARG A 229 10.33 23.44 11.48
N ASP A 230 10.96 24.60 11.35
CA ASP A 230 10.93 25.67 12.36
C ASP A 230 9.52 26.22 12.52
N TRP A 231 8.79 26.38 11.41
CA TRP A 231 7.40 26.79 11.44
C TRP A 231 6.51 25.74 12.13
N LEU A 232 6.71 24.46 11.84
CA LEU A 232 6.00 23.37 12.54
C LEU A 232 6.27 23.42 14.05
N ALA A 233 7.52 23.51 14.45
CA ALA A 233 7.91 23.51 15.86
C ALA A 233 7.35 24.73 16.63
N ALA A 234 7.45 25.94 16.03
CA ALA A 234 7.08 27.19 16.69
C ALA A 234 5.58 27.49 16.63
N ASN A 235 4.88 27.13 15.55
CA ASN A 235 3.52 27.62 15.28
C ASN A 235 2.46 26.53 15.27
N TYR A 236 2.80 25.32 14.81
CA TYR A 236 1.85 24.22 14.64
C TYR A 236 1.82 23.28 15.86
N LEU A 237 2.99 22.78 16.28
CA LEU A 237 3.12 21.83 17.39
C LEU A 237 2.46 22.30 18.70
N PRO A 238 2.58 23.58 19.13
CA PRO A 238 1.89 24.05 20.33
C PRO A 238 0.37 23.98 20.23
N LYS A 239 -0.18 24.02 19.02
CA LYS A 239 -1.62 23.97 18.71
C LYS A 239 -2.10 22.63 18.18
N ALA A 240 -1.19 21.68 17.99
CA ALA A 240 -1.52 20.34 17.54
C ALA A 240 -2.40 19.63 18.57
N ARG A 241 -3.38 18.86 18.09
CA ARG A 241 -4.34 18.18 18.97
C ARG A 241 -3.65 17.14 19.84
N THR A 242 -4.14 16.99 21.07
CA THR A 242 -3.73 15.95 22.01
C THR A 242 -4.53 14.66 21.83
N SER A 243 -5.73 14.75 21.26
CA SER A 243 -6.54 13.59 20.88
C SER A 243 -5.89 12.83 19.74
N PHE A 244 -5.92 11.49 19.85
CA PHE A 244 -5.19 10.63 18.91
C PHE A 244 -5.96 10.36 17.63
N GLY A 245 -7.27 10.07 17.73
CA GLY A 245 -8.14 9.79 16.59
C GLY A 245 -8.70 11.01 15.88
N VAL A 246 -9.30 10.79 14.70
CA VAL A 246 -10.00 11.83 13.92
C VAL A 246 -11.35 12.24 14.53
N LEU A 247 -11.84 11.50 15.53
CA LEU A 247 -13.10 11.79 16.22
C LEU A 247 -13.18 13.23 16.74
N ALA A 248 -12.04 13.81 17.13
CA ALA A 248 -11.96 15.17 17.65
C ALA A 248 -11.90 16.25 16.56
N LEU A 249 -11.79 15.90 15.29
CA LEU A 249 -11.83 16.85 14.18
C LEU A 249 -13.26 17.29 13.87
N PRO A 250 -13.47 18.48 13.29
CA PRO A 250 -14.78 18.83 12.73
C PRO A 250 -15.29 17.75 11.79
N ASN A 251 -16.53 17.32 11.95
CA ASN A 251 -17.13 16.18 11.25
C ASN A 251 -16.40 14.83 11.42
N GLY A 252 -15.60 14.65 12.46
CA GLY A 252 -14.76 13.48 12.70
C GLY A 252 -15.46 12.12 12.50
N PRO A 253 -16.66 11.87 13.08
CA PRO A 253 -17.38 10.60 12.86
C PRO A 253 -17.76 10.36 11.40
N ALA A 254 -18.17 11.39 10.66
CA ALA A 254 -18.51 11.27 9.25
C ALA A 254 -17.23 11.11 8.39
N CYS A 255 -16.16 11.82 8.74
CA CYS A 255 -14.86 11.66 8.13
C CYS A 255 -14.35 10.22 8.29
N TYR A 256 -14.38 9.66 9.50
CA TYR A 256 -13.92 8.29 9.71
C TYR A 256 -14.69 7.28 8.86
N ARG A 257 -16.02 7.38 8.79
CA ARG A 257 -16.84 6.52 7.91
C ARG A 257 -16.42 6.65 6.43
N ALA A 258 -16.15 7.88 5.98
CA ALA A 258 -15.71 8.12 4.61
C ALA A 258 -14.33 7.51 4.32
N LEU A 259 -13.38 7.66 5.23
CA LEU A 259 -12.03 7.09 5.11
C LEU A 259 -12.08 5.55 5.18
N LEU A 260 -12.84 4.98 6.10
CA LEU A 260 -13.02 3.54 6.20
C LEU A 260 -13.59 2.93 4.91
N GLN A 261 -14.61 3.57 4.31
CA GLN A 261 -15.17 3.13 3.04
C GLN A 261 -14.18 3.28 1.88
N ARG A 262 -13.38 4.35 1.86
CA ARG A 262 -12.30 4.51 0.88
C ARG A 262 -11.28 3.37 0.98
N GLN A 263 -10.87 3.01 2.18
CA GLN A 263 -9.85 1.99 2.42
C GLN A 263 -10.35 0.58 2.11
N THR A 264 -11.58 0.24 2.55
CA THR A 264 -12.14 -1.10 2.40
C THR A 264 -12.99 -1.30 1.16
N SER A 265 -13.39 -0.23 0.48
CA SER A 265 -14.42 -0.18 -0.56
C SER A 265 -15.83 -0.63 -0.12
N LEU A 266 -16.01 -0.94 1.17
CA LEU A 266 -17.28 -1.40 1.73
C LEU A 266 -18.00 -0.28 2.49
N SER A 267 -19.29 -0.15 2.26
CA SER A 267 -20.15 0.69 3.11
C SER A 267 -20.52 -0.10 4.37
N ILE A 268 -19.59 -0.14 5.32
CA ILE A 268 -19.76 -0.83 6.60
C ILE A 268 -19.84 0.17 7.75
N ASP A 269 -20.71 -0.07 8.70
CA ASP A 269 -20.74 0.72 9.94
C ASP A 269 -19.46 0.46 10.77
N PRO A 270 -18.75 1.49 11.25
CA PRO A 270 -17.52 1.32 12.02
C PRO A 270 -17.66 0.45 13.27
N LYS A 271 -18.84 0.50 13.94
CA LYS A 271 -19.08 -0.34 15.11
C LYS A 271 -19.28 -1.79 14.72
N ALA A 272 -20.00 -2.05 13.62
CA ALA A 272 -20.16 -3.40 13.09
C ALA A 272 -18.81 -4.00 12.67
N LEU A 273 -17.92 -3.19 12.06
CA LEU A 273 -16.56 -3.62 11.73
C LEU A 273 -15.75 -3.95 12.99
N TYR A 274 -15.83 -3.10 14.01
CA TYR A 274 -15.19 -3.34 15.31
C TYR A 274 -15.63 -4.69 15.92
N ASP A 275 -16.94 -4.94 15.94
CA ASP A 275 -17.50 -6.17 16.51
C ASP A 275 -17.08 -7.42 15.71
N GLN A 276 -17.04 -7.32 14.38
CA GLN A 276 -16.47 -8.36 13.51
C GLN A 276 -15.00 -8.60 13.83
N GLY A 277 -14.22 -7.53 14.03
CA GLY A 277 -12.82 -7.60 14.43
C GLY A 277 -12.62 -8.32 15.76
N VAL A 278 -13.40 -7.99 16.77
CA VAL A 278 -13.37 -8.67 18.09
C VAL A 278 -13.65 -10.16 17.94
N ALA A 279 -14.68 -10.54 17.18
CA ALA A 279 -15.01 -11.95 16.92
C ALA A 279 -13.87 -12.66 16.16
N ALA A 280 -13.30 -12.03 15.14
CA ALA A 280 -12.20 -12.58 14.34
C ALA A 280 -10.92 -12.76 15.18
N VAL A 281 -10.60 -11.79 16.06
CA VAL A 281 -9.49 -11.92 17.04
C VAL A 281 -9.74 -13.13 17.94
N ALA A 282 -10.94 -13.29 18.50
CA ALA A 282 -11.23 -14.41 19.39
C ALA A 282 -11.10 -15.77 18.68
N ASN A 283 -11.65 -15.91 17.48
CA ASN A 283 -11.56 -17.14 16.69
C ASN A 283 -10.11 -17.51 16.35
N ARG A 284 -9.32 -16.53 15.89
CA ARG A 284 -7.93 -16.77 15.51
C ARG A 284 -7.03 -17.04 16.74
N THR A 285 -7.32 -16.39 17.87
CA THR A 285 -6.68 -16.65 19.15
C THR A 285 -6.85 -18.11 19.61
N ALA A 286 -8.04 -18.71 19.41
CA ALA A 286 -8.27 -20.11 19.75
C ALA A 286 -7.32 -21.03 18.94
N LYS A 287 -7.14 -20.78 17.65
CA LYS A 287 -6.20 -21.55 16.80
C LYS A 287 -4.74 -21.31 17.18
N ALA A 288 -4.37 -20.07 17.48
CA ALA A 288 -3.03 -19.73 17.97
C ALA A 288 -2.67 -20.47 19.27
N LYS A 289 -3.62 -20.59 20.21
CA LYS A 289 -3.46 -21.36 21.45
C LYS A 289 -3.22 -22.85 21.21
N GLU A 290 -4.01 -23.46 20.29
CA GLU A 290 -3.80 -24.86 19.89
C GLU A 290 -2.38 -25.08 19.36
N LEU A 291 -1.91 -24.22 18.46
CA LEU A 291 -0.59 -24.32 17.86
C LEU A 291 0.53 -24.02 18.88
N ALA A 292 0.35 -23.02 19.76
CA ALA A 292 1.31 -22.74 20.84
C ALA A 292 1.47 -23.93 21.79
N LYS A 293 0.38 -24.65 22.06
CA LYS A 293 0.44 -25.89 22.86
C LYS A 293 1.21 -26.99 22.15
N GLN A 294 1.09 -27.10 20.82
CA GLN A 294 1.87 -28.06 20.01
C GLN A 294 3.37 -27.73 20.02
N VAL A 295 3.72 -26.44 19.88
CA VAL A 295 5.12 -26.00 19.76
C VAL A 295 5.81 -25.89 21.11
N TYR A 296 5.15 -25.29 22.10
CA TYR A 296 5.76 -24.92 23.40
C TYR A 296 5.12 -25.57 24.63
N GLY A 297 4.14 -26.44 24.42
CA GLY A 297 3.45 -27.13 25.54
C GLY A 297 2.54 -26.24 26.37
N THR A 298 2.24 -25.02 25.92
CA THR A 298 1.38 -24.04 26.61
C THR A 298 0.38 -23.37 25.67
N ASP A 299 -0.81 -23.09 26.17
CA ASP A 299 -1.82 -22.28 25.51
C ASP A 299 -1.91 -20.83 26.06
N ASP A 300 -1.02 -20.48 26.98
CA ASP A 300 -0.90 -19.13 27.52
C ASP A 300 -0.08 -18.23 26.57
N LEU A 301 -0.79 -17.48 25.73
CA LEU A 301 -0.18 -16.56 24.78
C LEU A 301 0.51 -15.36 25.46
N SER A 302 0.25 -15.09 26.73
CA SER A 302 0.94 -14.00 27.45
C SER A 302 2.43 -14.29 27.67
N THR A 303 2.80 -15.57 27.72
CA THR A 303 4.19 -16.03 27.85
C THR A 303 4.86 -16.28 26.50
N LEU A 304 4.08 -16.29 25.41
CA LEU A 304 4.54 -16.74 24.09
C LEU A 304 5.67 -15.84 23.57
N ARG A 305 5.59 -14.54 23.78
CA ARG A 305 6.63 -13.61 23.36
C ARG A 305 8.01 -13.99 23.94
N ALA A 306 8.08 -14.15 25.27
CA ALA A 306 9.34 -14.51 25.91
C ALA A 306 9.89 -15.87 25.44
N ARG A 307 8.99 -16.79 25.06
CA ARG A 307 9.38 -18.08 24.48
C ARG A 307 9.91 -17.95 23.07
N LEU A 308 9.26 -17.15 22.23
CA LEU A 308 9.71 -16.87 20.86
C LEU A 308 11.07 -16.16 20.86
N ASP A 309 11.27 -15.20 21.76
CA ASP A 309 12.52 -14.45 21.88
C ASP A 309 13.66 -15.31 22.44
N ALA A 310 13.35 -16.28 23.32
CA ALA A 310 14.35 -17.17 23.93
C ALA A 310 14.67 -18.41 23.08
N ASP A 311 13.88 -18.72 22.05
CA ASP A 311 14.06 -19.92 21.22
C ASP A 311 15.11 -19.68 20.14
N PRO A 312 16.31 -20.29 20.22
CA PRO A 312 17.34 -20.12 19.19
C PRO A 312 16.88 -20.60 17.80
N ALA A 313 15.94 -21.58 17.74
CA ALA A 313 15.40 -22.06 16.49
C ALA A 313 14.49 -21.03 15.79
N ASN A 314 14.02 -20.03 16.52
CA ASN A 314 13.21 -18.94 15.97
C ASN A 314 14.04 -17.79 15.37
N HIS A 315 15.37 -17.82 15.47
CA HIS A 315 16.24 -16.75 15.01
C HIS A 315 17.13 -17.17 13.85
N PHE A 316 17.70 -16.20 13.13
CA PHE A 316 18.59 -16.43 12.00
C PHE A 316 20.05 -16.27 12.40
N ALA A 317 20.92 -17.10 11.81
CA ALA A 317 22.35 -17.03 12.05
C ALA A 317 23.01 -15.85 11.29
N SER A 318 22.56 -15.56 10.08
CA SER A 318 23.14 -14.58 9.17
C SER A 318 22.11 -13.95 8.22
N ARG A 319 22.53 -12.96 7.46
CA ARG A 319 21.75 -12.33 6.39
C ARG A 319 21.41 -13.34 5.27
N GLU A 320 22.36 -14.18 4.93
CA GLU A 320 22.23 -15.25 3.92
C GLU A 320 21.23 -16.32 4.37
N ASP A 321 21.16 -16.60 5.67
CA ASP A 321 20.19 -17.54 6.24
C ASP A 321 18.74 -17.01 6.09
N ILE A 322 18.51 -15.70 6.29
CA ILE A 322 17.21 -15.07 6.03
C ILE A 322 16.82 -15.21 4.55
N GLN A 323 17.74 -14.88 3.64
CA GLN A 323 17.49 -14.95 2.19
C GLN A 323 17.20 -16.39 1.74
N SER A 324 18.02 -17.34 2.17
CA SER A 324 17.86 -18.76 1.83
C SER A 324 16.55 -19.34 2.35
N TYR A 325 16.17 -18.98 3.57
CA TYR A 325 14.92 -19.42 4.17
C TYR A 325 13.70 -18.85 3.43
N SER A 326 13.76 -17.57 3.05
CA SER A 326 12.71 -16.93 2.23
C SER A 326 12.61 -17.56 0.84
N GLN A 327 13.76 -17.82 0.18
CA GLN A 327 13.77 -18.44 -1.15
C GLN A 327 13.18 -19.84 -1.09
N ALA A 328 13.53 -20.66 -0.09
CA ALA A 328 12.98 -21.99 0.07
C ALA A 328 11.45 -21.99 0.29
N ALA A 329 10.92 -20.98 1.00
CA ALA A 329 9.47 -20.81 1.15
C ALA A 329 8.80 -20.48 -0.19
N ILE A 330 9.37 -19.56 -0.95
CA ILE A 330 8.88 -19.14 -2.27
C ILE A 330 8.90 -20.32 -3.26
N ASP A 331 10.01 -21.05 -3.35
CA ASP A 331 10.16 -22.20 -4.26
C ASP A 331 9.10 -23.27 -3.97
N ARG A 332 8.87 -23.55 -2.70
CA ARG A 332 7.84 -24.50 -2.23
C ARG A 332 6.43 -24.04 -2.61
N ALA A 333 6.15 -22.75 -2.46
CA ALA A 333 4.87 -22.18 -2.83
C ALA A 333 4.67 -22.19 -4.36
N GLN A 334 5.68 -21.79 -5.14
CA GLN A 334 5.63 -21.82 -6.61
C GLN A 334 5.32 -23.21 -7.14
N ALA A 335 5.98 -24.26 -6.63
CA ALA A 335 5.74 -25.63 -7.02
C ALA A 335 4.29 -26.10 -6.75
N ALA A 336 3.64 -25.51 -5.75
CA ALA A 336 2.29 -25.88 -5.35
C ALA A 336 1.17 -25.11 -6.07
N LEU A 337 1.47 -23.96 -6.71
CA LEU A 337 0.47 -23.09 -7.35
C LEU A 337 -0.48 -23.80 -8.32
N PRO A 338 -0.03 -24.73 -9.21
CA PRO A 338 -0.92 -25.38 -10.16
C PRO A 338 -2.09 -26.16 -9.54
N ARG A 339 -1.98 -26.51 -8.26
CA ARG A 339 -3.06 -27.18 -7.52
C ARG A 339 -4.24 -26.25 -7.22
N MET A 340 -3.96 -24.94 -7.08
CA MET A 340 -4.94 -23.94 -6.63
C MET A 340 -5.26 -22.88 -7.69
N PHE A 341 -4.45 -22.74 -8.74
CA PHE A 341 -4.60 -21.68 -9.73
C PHE A 341 -4.59 -22.22 -11.15
N ALA A 342 -5.53 -21.74 -11.98
CA ALA A 342 -5.62 -22.08 -13.39
C ALA A 342 -4.66 -21.23 -14.25
N VAL A 343 -4.38 -19.99 -13.81
CA VAL A 343 -3.47 -19.04 -14.46
C VAL A 343 -2.35 -18.71 -13.48
N LEU A 344 -1.12 -18.71 -13.98
CA LEU A 344 0.08 -18.45 -13.18
C LEU A 344 0.80 -17.20 -13.69
N PRO A 345 1.54 -16.48 -12.83
CA PRO A 345 2.34 -15.35 -13.26
C PRO A 345 3.46 -15.80 -14.18
N LEU A 346 3.71 -15.03 -15.25
CA LEU A 346 4.81 -15.28 -16.19
C LEU A 346 6.14 -14.76 -15.65
N ALA A 347 6.10 -13.65 -14.91
CA ALA A 347 7.29 -13.05 -14.32
C ALA A 347 7.73 -13.83 -13.08
N PRO A 348 9.04 -14.08 -12.90
CA PRO A 348 9.56 -14.65 -11.65
C PRO A 348 9.51 -13.60 -10.54
N VAL A 349 9.40 -14.07 -9.30
CA VAL A 349 9.59 -13.21 -8.14
C VAL A 349 11.09 -13.07 -7.84
N HIS A 350 11.54 -11.84 -7.57
CA HIS A 350 12.91 -11.55 -7.17
C HIS A 350 12.95 -11.15 -5.69
N ILE A 351 13.93 -11.67 -4.95
CA ILE A 351 14.22 -11.21 -3.58
C ILE A 351 15.29 -10.15 -3.67
N GLN A 352 15.05 -8.98 -3.06
CA GLN A 352 16.02 -7.90 -2.96
C GLN A 352 16.11 -7.39 -1.52
N PRO A 353 17.32 -7.15 -0.99
CA PRO A 353 17.47 -6.47 0.28
C PRO A 353 16.91 -5.05 0.23
N ILE A 354 16.24 -4.64 1.30
CA ILE A 354 15.94 -3.23 1.52
C ILE A 354 17.27 -2.47 1.60
N PRO A 355 17.39 -1.28 1.00
CA PRO A 355 18.60 -0.48 1.08
C PRO A 355 19.08 -0.26 2.52
N ALA A 356 20.39 -0.39 2.76
CA ALA A 356 20.98 -0.42 4.10
C ALA A 356 20.64 0.80 4.97
N PHE A 357 20.47 1.98 4.36
CA PHE A 357 20.10 3.21 5.07
C PHE A 357 18.66 3.19 5.62
N ASN A 358 17.79 2.34 5.05
CA ASN A 358 16.38 2.25 5.41
C ASN A 358 16.03 0.90 6.07
N GLU A 359 16.95 -0.05 6.12
CA GLU A 359 16.71 -1.44 6.49
C GLU A 359 16.23 -1.60 7.95
N GLU A 360 16.73 -0.74 8.86
CA GLU A 360 16.36 -0.75 10.29
C GLU A 360 14.90 -0.34 10.52
N HIS A 361 14.36 0.54 9.67
CA HIS A 361 13.07 1.19 9.90
C HIS A 361 11.97 0.71 8.96
N SER A 362 12.32 -0.09 7.94
CA SER A 362 11.38 -0.61 6.96
C SER A 362 10.89 -2.01 7.35
N VAL A 363 9.63 -2.28 7.03
CA VAL A 363 9.08 -3.64 7.01
C VAL A 363 9.27 -4.25 5.62
N PRO A 364 9.31 -5.58 5.48
CA PRO A 364 9.28 -6.22 4.16
C PRO A 364 8.04 -5.80 3.37
N TYR A 365 8.18 -5.71 2.02
CA TYR A 365 7.08 -5.35 1.13
C TYR A 365 7.31 -5.86 -0.29
N TYR A 366 6.24 -6.01 -1.06
CA TYR A 366 6.33 -6.30 -2.49
C TYR A 366 6.34 -5.00 -3.31
N LEU A 367 7.34 -4.89 -4.19
CA LEU A 367 7.46 -3.82 -5.16
C LEU A 367 7.05 -4.35 -6.54
N PRO A 368 5.90 -3.93 -7.10
CA PRO A 368 5.43 -4.40 -8.40
C PRO A 368 6.42 -4.10 -9.53
N ALA A 369 6.40 -4.89 -10.59
CA ALA A 369 7.17 -4.59 -11.80
C ALA A 369 6.79 -3.21 -12.35
N ALA A 370 7.76 -2.48 -12.89
CA ALA A 370 7.47 -1.21 -13.56
C ALA A 370 6.73 -1.45 -14.87
N ALA A 371 5.79 -0.58 -15.21
CA ALA A 371 4.94 -0.71 -16.40
C ALA A 371 5.75 -0.68 -17.71
N ASP A 372 6.91 0.01 -17.70
CA ASP A 372 7.85 0.09 -18.84
C ASP A 372 8.78 -1.14 -18.96
N GLY A 373 8.68 -2.12 -18.03
CA GLY A 373 9.55 -3.29 -17.97
C GLY A 373 10.98 -2.99 -17.47
N GLY A 374 11.30 -1.75 -17.10
CA GLY A 374 12.62 -1.35 -16.65
C GLY A 374 13.04 -1.90 -15.29
N ARG A 375 12.06 -2.36 -14.47
CA ARG A 375 12.30 -2.95 -13.15
C ARG A 375 11.41 -4.16 -12.94
N PRO A 376 11.96 -5.33 -12.53
CA PRO A 376 11.17 -6.51 -12.21
C PRO A 376 10.39 -6.33 -10.89
N GLY A 377 9.33 -7.13 -10.71
CA GLY A 377 8.65 -7.26 -9.43
C GLY A 377 9.56 -7.90 -8.39
N SER A 378 9.62 -7.32 -7.20
CA SER A 378 10.59 -7.70 -6.18
C SER A 378 9.98 -7.77 -4.78
N TYR A 379 10.31 -8.84 -4.06
CA TYR A 379 10.11 -8.92 -2.62
C TYR A 379 11.28 -8.22 -1.93
N MET A 380 11.00 -7.08 -1.33
CA MET A 380 11.96 -6.28 -0.57
C MET A 380 12.03 -6.81 0.85
N ILE A 381 13.19 -7.36 1.23
CA ILE A 381 13.37 -8.05 2.52
C ILE A 381 14.33 -7.29 3.42
N SER A 382 14.00 -7.14 4.71
CA SER A 382 14.95 -6.64 5.71
C SER A 382 15.90 -7.75 6.16
N LEU A 383 17.19 -7.50 6.08
CA LEU A 383 18.24 -8.38 6.58
C LEU A 383 18.90 -7.80 7.85
N TYR A 384 18.30 -6.77 8.43
CA TYR A 384 18.82 -6.08 9.62
C TYR A 384 18.80 -6.98 10.85
N LYS A 385 19.92 -7.02 11.57
CA LYS A 385 20.09 -7.78 12.82
C LYS A 385 19.45 -9.19 12.77
N PRO A 386 19.96 -10.14 11.99
CA PRO A 386 19.34 -11.46 11.79
C PRO A 386 18.96 -12.20 13.07
N LYS A 387 19.78 -12.07 14.10
CA LYS A 387 19.56 -12.72 15.41
C LYS A 387 18.36 -12.16 16.20
N THR A 388 17.75 -11.08 15.72
CA THR A 388 16.54 -10.49 16.33
C THR A 388 15.30 -10.68 15.47
N GLN A 389 15.43 -11.28 14.28
CA GLN A 389 14.31 -11.59 13.41
C GLN A 389 13.76 -12.99 13.68
N ASN A 390 12.46 -13.14 13.54
CA ASN A 390 11.74 -14.34 13.89
C ASN A 390 11.45 -15.22 12.67
N ARG A 391 11.94 -16.45 12.65
CA ARG A 391 11.59 -17.47 11.63
C ARG A 391 10.10 -17.75 11.59
N SER A 392 9.44 -17.73 12.74
CA SER A 392 8.01 -17.99 12.86
C SER A 392 7.17 -17.10 11.93
N ASN A 393 7.55 -15.84 11.73
CA ASN A 393 6.78 -14.91 10.89
C ASN A 393 7.23 -14.89 9.42
N LEU A 394 8.44 -15.35 9.11
CA LEU A 394 9.05 -15.07 7.81
C LEU A 394 8.36 -15.78 6.66
N GLU A 395 7.88 -17.03 6.86
CA GLU A 395 7.16 -17.75 5.80
C GLU A 395 5.80 -17.11 5.50
N ALA A 396 5.06 -16.69 6.53
CA ALA A 396 3.80 -15.97 6.34
C ALA A 396 4.00 -14.67 5.55
N VAL A 397 5.00 -13.87 5.92
CA VAL A 397 5.36 -12.65 5.19
C VAL A 397 5.80 -12.96 3.75
N ALA A 398 6.62 -14.00 3.55
CA ALA A 398 7.03 -14.40 2.22
C ALA A 398 5.83 -14.80 1.33
N PHE A 399 4.86 -15.54 1.87
CA PHE A 399 3.63 -15.91 1.14
C PHE A 399 2.73 -14.70 0.89
N HIS A 400 2.66 -13.75 1.83
CA HIS A 400 1.94 -12.49 1.68
C HIS A 400 2.52 -11.66 0.53
N GLU A 401 3.83 -11.43 0.55
CA GLU A 401 4.51 -10.53 -0.39
C GLU A 401 4.74 -11.18 -1.76
N THR A 402 4.83 -12.53 -1.81
CA THR A 402 5.19 -13.20 -3.05
C THR A 402 4.03 -14.06 -3.60
N VAL A 403 4.17 -15.37 -3.58
CA VAL A 403 3.18 -16.33 -4.05
C VAL A 403 2.71 -17.19 -2.88
N PRO A 404 1.40 -17.34 -2.73
CA PRO A 404 0.30 -16.92 -3.61
C PRO A 404 -0.25 -15.50 -3.39
N GLY A 405 0.47 -14.62 -2.67
CA GLY A 405 0.05 -13.28 -2.28
C GLY A 405 0.21 -12.18 -3.36
N HIS A 406 0.85 -11.06 -2.97
CA HIS A 406 0.95 -9.85 -3.79
C HIS A 406 1.58 -10.07 -5.17
N HIS A 407 2.71 -10.80 -5.24
CA HIS A 407 3.35 -11.05 -6.53
C HIS A 407 2.42 -11.79 -7.51
N LEU A 408 1.75 -12.86 -7.06
CA LEU A 408 0.78 -13.58 -7.90
C LEU A 408 -0.32 -12.62 -8.38
N GLN A 409 -0.97 -11.92 -7.47
CA GLN A 409 -2.13 -11.07 -7.76
C GLN A 409 -1.79 -9.91 -8.69
N LEU A 410 -0.71 -9.16 -8.37
CA LEU A 410 -0.34 -7.97 -9.14
C LEU A 410 0.29 -8.33 -10.49
N SER A 411 1.08 -9.41 -10.57
CA SER A 411 1.62 -9.88 -11.84
C SER A 411 0.53 -10.40 -12.77
N LEU A 412 -0.47 -11.12 -12.25
CA LEU A 412 -1.63 -11.52 -13.05
C LEU A 412 -2.41 -10.29 -13.53
N ALA A 413 -2.63 -9.30 -12.67
CA ALA A 413 -3.31 -8.06 -13.07
C ALA A 413 -2.57 -7.31 -14.19
N GLN A 414 -1.23 -7.33 -14.20
CA GLN A 414 -0.41 -6.74 -15.26
C GLN A 414 -0.41 -7.57 -16.57
N GLN A 415 -0.64 -8.89 -16.49
CA GLN A 415 -0.70 -9.78 -17.65
C GLN A 415 -2.08 -9.77 -18.34
N LEU A 416 -3.12 -9.40 -17.61
CA LEU A 416 -4.45 -9.29 -18.19
C LEU A 416 -4.46 -8.16 -19.22
N PRO A 417 -5.20 -8.33 -20.35
CA PRO A 417 -5.51 -7.18 -21.19
C PRO A 417 -6.16 -6.15 -20.28
N ALA A 418 -5.45 -5.05 -20.03
CA ALA A 418 -5.96 -4.01 -19.15
C ALA A 418 -7.33 -3.56 -19.64
N ALA A 419 -8.31 -3.50 -18.74
CA ALA A 419 -9.59 -2.91 -19.07
C ALA A 419 -9.38 -1.48 -19.60
N HIS A 420 -8.57 -0.70 -18.85
CA HIS A 420 -8.04 0.60 -19.27
C HIS A 420 -6.79 0.91 -18.41
N PRO A 421 -5.75 1.62 -18.89
CA PRO A 421 -4.58 1.96 -18.09
C PRO A 421 -4.88 2.67 -16.77
N VAL A 422 -5.96 3.45 -16.68
CA VAL A 422 -6.40 4.11 -15.44
C VAL A 422 -6.62 3.13 -14.27
N THR A 423 -7.01 1.89 -14.56
CA THR A 423 -7.26 0.87 -13.53
C THR A 423 -5.99 0.45 -12.79
N GLN A 424 -4.81 0.69 -13.38
CA GLN A 424 -3.52 0.44 -12.76
C GLN A 424 -3.08 1.58 -11.81
N MET A 425 -3.71 2.76 -11.94
CA MET A 425 -3.45 3.92 -11.09
C MET A 425 -4.34 3.97 -9.85
N ILE A 426 -5.42 3.19 -9.81
CA ILE A 426 -6.40 3.18 -8.72
C ILE A 426 -6.16 1.97 -7.81
N PHE A 427 -5.78 2.25 -6.56
CA PHE A 427 -5.46 1.22 -5.58
C PHE A 427 -6.66 0.89 -4.69
N ASN A 428 -7.06 -0.38 -4.64
CA ASN A 428 -8.11 -0.90 -3.78
C ASN A 428 -7.52 -1.72 -2.62
N GLY A 429 -7.15 -1.05 -1.53
CA GLY A 429 -6.46 -1.64 -0.39
C GLY A 429 -7.17 -2.86 0.20
N GLY A 430 -8.50 -2.80 0.36
CA GLY A 430 -9.30 -3.92 0.86
C GLY A 430 -9.20 -5.19 0.00
N PHE A 431 -9.05 -5.04 -1.32
CA PHE A 431 -8.81 -6.18 -2.23
C PHE A 431 -7.36 -6.67 -2.15
N VAL A 432 -6.40 -5.77 -2.30
CA VAL A 432 -4.98 -6.13 -2.44
C VAL A 432 -4.45 -6.75 -1.15
N GLU A 433 -4.65 -6.09 -0.02
CA GLU A 433 -4.23 -6.58 1.29
C GLU A 433 -5.07 -7.79 1.74
N GLY A 434 -6.37 -7.75 1.44
CA GLY A 434 -7.28 -8.86 1.74
C GLY A 434 -6.92 -10.14 1.00
N TRP A 435 -6.51 -10.03 -0.27
CA TRP A 435 -5.99 -11.16 -1.03
C TRP A 435 -4.72 -11.75 -0.40
N ALA A 436 -3.76 -10.89 -0.02
CA ALA A 436 -2.50 -11.35 0.56
C ALA A 436 -2.68 -12.05 1.91
N VAL A 437 -3.59 -11.55 2.78
CA VAL A 437 -3.94 -12.24 4.04
C VAL A 437 -4.73 -13.54 3.77
N TYR A 438 -5.61 -13.56 2.77
CA TYR A 438 -6.24 -14.81 2.33
C TYR A 438 -5.21 -15.82 1.85
N ALA A 439 -4.18 -15.38 1.13
CA ALA A 439 -3.10 -16.20 0.63
C ALA A 439 -2.24 -16.82 1.76
N GLU A 440 -2.05 -16.13 2.88
CA GLU A 440 -1.40 -16.69 4.07
C GLU A 440 -2.19 -17.91 4.61
N THR A 441 -3.51 -17.76 4.76
CA THR A 441 -4.41 -18.85 5.19
C THR A 441 -4.48 -19.97 4.15
N LEU A 442 -4.53 -19.63 2.85
CA LEU A 442 -4.49 -20.58 1.76
C LEU A 442 -3.17 -21.40 1.77
N SER A 443 -2.06 -20.77 2.13
CA SER A 443 -0.76 -21.43 2.28
C SER A 443 -0.78 -22.50 3.38
N ASP A 444 -1.55 -22.30 4.46
CA ASP A 444 -1.78 -23.34 5.47
C ASP A 444 -2.60 -24.52 4.91
N GLU A 445 -3.65 -24.26 4.17
CA GLU A 445 -4.44 -25.30 3.49
C GLU A 445 -3.61 -26.10 2.47
N MET A 446 -2.66 -25.42 1.80
CA MET A 446 -1.73 -26.04 0.85
C MET A 446 -0.61 -26.84 1.52
N GLY A 447 -0.44 -26.74 2.85
CA GLY A 447 0.63 -27.40 3.62
C GLY A 447 2.01 -26.79 3.36
N LEU A 448 2.08 -25.47 3.17
CA LEU A 448 3.33 -24.80 2.79
C LEU A 448 4.19 -24.34 3.98
N TYR A 449 3.63 -24.24 5.18
CA TYR A 449 4.44 -23.90 6.36
C TYR A 449 5.38 -25.06 6.71
N SER A 450 6.69 -24.79 6.73
CA SER A 450 7.72 -25.83 6.88
C SER A 450 7.79 -26.47 8.26
N THR A 451 7.33 -25.74 9.28
CA THR A 451 7.38 -26.18 10.67
C THR A 451 6.11 -25.79 11.44
N PRO A 452 5.78 -26.49 12.55
CA PRO A 452 4.73 -26.03 13.45
C PRO A 452 4.97 -24.62 13.99
N LEU A 453 6.23 -24.20 14.13
CA LEU A 453 6.61 -22.86 14.58
C LEU A 453 6.24 -21.78 13.54
N SER A 454 6.55 -22.00 12.26
CA SER A 454 6.16 -21.07 11.19
C SER A 454 4.63 -21.02 11.02
N ARG A 455 3.95 -22.15 11.17
CA ARG A 455 2.49 -22.20 11.19
C ARG A 455 1.90 -21.42 12.37
N LEU A 456 2.49 -21.51 13.57
CA LEU A 456 2.10 -20.69 14.71
C LEU A 456 2.27 -19.19 14.40
N GLY A 457 3.39 -18.83 13.75
CA GLY A 457 3.68 -17.46 13.32
C GLY A 457 2.60 -16.84 12.48
N GLU A 458 1.97 -17.60 11.57
CA GLU A 458 0.81 -17.15 10.82
C GLU A 458 -0.39 -16.85 11.72
N TYR A 459 -0.73 -17.75 12.65
CA TYR A 459 -1.96 -17.60 13.45
C TYR A 459 -1.85 -16.60 14.60
N ILE A 460 -0.66 -16.21 15.04
CA ILE A 460 -0.48 -15.09 15.99
C ILE A 460 -0.59 -13.71 15.34
N GLN A 461 -0.64 -13.64 14.01
CA GLN A 461 -0.99 -12.43 13.27
C GLN A 461 -2.50 -12.19 13.33
N LEU A 462 -2.97 -11.72 14.49
CA LEU A 462 -4.38 -11.50 14.74
C LEU A 462 -4.92 -10.28 13.96
N PRO A 463 -6.24 -10.24 13.64
CA PRO A 463 -6.90 -9.11 12.95
C PRO A 463 -7.05 -7.87 13.83
N THR A 464 -5.99 -7.51 14.55
CA THR A 464 -5.98 -6.44 15.54
C THR A 464 -6.25 -5.06 14.96
N GLY A 465 -5.96 -4.83 13.67
CA GLY A 465 -6.29 -3.60 12.96
C GLY A 465 -7.79 -3.32 12.91
N MET A 466 -8.63 -4.36 12.74
CA MET A 466 -10.09 -4.21 12.74
C MET A 466 -10.66 -3.78 14.12
N VAL A 467 -9.87 -3.91 15.18
CA VAL A 467 -10.25 -3.50 16.54
C VAL A 467 -9.57 -2.19 16.93
N ALA A 468 -8.25 -2.09 16.73
CA ALA A 468 -7.48 -0.94 17.17
C ALA A 468 -7.82 0.34 16.38
N ASP A 469 -8.04 0.24 15.08
CA ASP A 469 -8.36 1.39 14.23
C ASP A 469 -9.72 2.02 14.61
N PRO A 470 -10.84 1.26 14.67
CA PRO A 470 -12.07 1.82 15.23
C PRO A 470 -11.96 2.16 16.73
N GLY A 471 -11.12 1.45 17.48
CA GLY A 471 -10.81 1.80 18.87
C GLY A 471 -10.34 3.24 18.99
N VAL A 472 -9.43 3.66 18.13
CA VAL A 472 -8.89 5.04 18.07
C VAL A 472 -9.93 6.02 17.50
N HIS A 473 -10.50 5.71 16.33
CA HIS A 473 -11.25 6.68 15.53
C HIS A 473 -12.77 6.71 15.82
N LEU A 474 -13.29 5.70 16.50
CA LEU A 474 -14.70 5.63 16.91
C LEU A 474 -14.87 5.68 18.43
N LEU A 475 -13.99 4.96 19.18
CA LEU A 475 -14.13 4.82 20.64
C LEU A 475 -13.21 5.78 21.41
N GLY A 476 -12.32 6.51 20.72
CA GLY A 476 -11.46 7.53 21.31
C GLY A 476 -10.28 6.97 22.12
N TRP A 477 -9.77 5.78 21.78
CA TRP A 477 -8.59 5.24 22.45
C TRP A 477 -7.40 6.20 22.32
N THR A 478 -6.67 6.31 23.41
CA THR A 478 -5.39 7.02 23.44
C THR A 478 -4.30 6.21 22.74
N ARG A 479 -3.19 6.88 22.42
CA ARG A 479 -1.99 6.20 21.91
C ARG A 479 -1.55 5.07 22.83
N GLN A 480 -1.50 5.31 24.15
CA GLN A 480 -1.07 4.30 25.12
C GLN A 480 -2.03 3.11 25.16
N GLN A 481 -3.34 3.35 25.19
CA GLN A 481 -4.33 2.25 25.14
C GLN A 481 -4.19 1.40 23.87
N THR A 482 -3.85 2.02 22.75
CA THR A 482 -3.62 1.32 21.48
C THR A 482 -2.35 0.46 21.54
N ILE A 483 -1.25 1.00 22.10
CA ILE A 483 -0.01 0.26 22.33
C ILE A 483 -0.26 -0.93 23.25
N ASP A 484 -0.92 -0.71 24.39
CA ASP A 484 -1.23 -1.76 25.37
C ASP A 484 -2.09 -2.87 24.76
N TYR A 485 -3.06 -2.51 23.92
CA TYR A 485 -3.86 -3.46 23.17
C TYR A 485 -3.01 -4.33 22.23
N PHE A 486 -2.10 -3.73 21.47
CA PHE A 486 -1.20 -4.49 20.60
C PHE A 486 -0.27 -5.40 21.41
N LEU A 487 0.37 -4.92 22.45
CA LEU A 487 1.25 -5.74 23.30
C LEU A 487 0.51 -6.91 23.96
N LYS A 488 -0.76 -6.72 24.31
CA LYS A 488 -1.60 -7.79 24.87
C LYS A 488 -1.99 -8.84 23.82
N THR A 489 -2.23 -8.43 22.58
CA THR A 489 -2.84 -9.29 21.56
C THR A 489 -1.85 -9.80 20.50
N ARG A 490 -0.69 -9.19 20.35
CA ARG A 490 0.34 -9.52 19.37
C ARG A 490 1.64 -9.94 20.08
N PRO A 491 1.80 -11.23 20.40
CA PRO A 491 3.00 -11.72 21.09
C PRO A 491 4.29 -11.56 20.24
N ASP A 492 4.16 -11.34 18.94
CA ASP A 492 5.24 -11.05 18.00
C ASP A 492 5.66 -9.56 17.99
N TYR A 493 4.93 -8.64 18.66
CA TYR A 493 5.26 -7.21 18.64
C TYR A 493 6.21 -6.81 19.78
N SER A 494 7.26 -6.07 19.43
CA SER A 494 8.03 -5.26 20.38
C SER A 494 7.25 -4.00 20.78
N LEU A 495 7.71 -3.32 21.84
CA LEU A 495 7.16 -2.02 22.23
C LEU A 495 7.25 -1.01 21.07
N ASP A 496 8.40 -0.96 20.39
CA ASP A 496 8.61 -0.04 19.26
C ASP A 496 7.68 -0.37 18.10
N ARG A 497 7.47 -1.65 17.80
CA ARG A 497 6.53 -2.07 16.75
C ARG A 497 5.08 -1.73 17.12
N ALA A 498 4.68 -1.96 18.36
CA ALA A 498 3.35 -1.61 18.85
C ALA A 498 3.10 -0.09 18.79
N ALA A 499 4.12 0.70 19.18
CA ALA A 499 4.08 2.16 19.10
C ALA A 499 3.98 2.64 17.63
N SER A 500 4.81 2.11 16.74
CA SER A 500 4.77 2.43 15.30
C SER A 500 3.42 2.10 14.68
N GLN A 501 2.81 0.95 15.01
CA GLN A 501 1.49 0.60 14.51
C GLN A 501 0.38 1.50 15.07
N ALA A 502 0.47 1.92 16.33
CA ALA A 502 -0.43 2.92 16.88
C ALA A 502 -0.32 4.25 16.11
N ASP A 503 0.90 4.74 15.89
CA ASP A 503 1.17 5.99 15.15
C ASP A 503 0.70 5.89 13.68
N ARG A 504 0.79 4.71 13.06
CA ARG A 504 0.25 4.41 11.73
C ARG A 504 -1.28 4.57 11.69
N ILE A 505 -2.00 4.08 12.69
CA ILE A 505 -3.46 4.25 12.78
C ILE A 505 -3.81 5.73 12.79
N ALA A 506 -3.12 6.54 13.59
CA ALA A 506 -3.40 7.97 13.66
C ALA A 506 -3.09 8.72 12.35
N ALA A 507 -2.07 8.29 11.60
CA ALA A 507 -1.67 8.88 10.33
C ALA A 507 -2.59 8.47 9.18
N ASN A 508 -3.04 7.20 9.14
CA ASN A 508 -3.81 6.64 8.03
C ASN A 508 -5.08 5.90 8.51
N PRO A 509 -6.12 6.64 8.91
CA PRO A 509 -7.35 6.07 9.45
C PRO A 509 -8.02 5.09 8.49
N GLY A 510 -8.40 3.92 9.00
CA GLY A 510 -9.06 2.85 8.26
C GLY A 510 -8.10 1.89 7.55
N GLN A 511 -6.83 2.25 7.36
CA GLN A 511 -5.92 1.44 6.55
C GLN A 511 -5.64 0.07 7.18
N LEU A 512 -5.39 -0.01 8.49
CA LEU A 512 -5.14 -1.30 9.14
C LEU A 512 -6.36 -2.24 9.16
N THR A 513 -7.54 -1.73 8.82
CA THR A 513 -8.74 -2.59 8.70
C THR A 513 -8.78 -3.35 7.38
N THR A 514 -8.07 -2.89 6.33
CA THR A 514 -8.14 -3.44 4.96
C THR A 514 -7.79 -4.92 4.91
N TYR A 515 -6.74 -5.32 5.61
CA TYR A 515 -6.15 -6.66 5.63
C TYR A 515 -7.20 -7.75 5.87
N PHE A 516 -7.72 -7.80 7.06
CA PHE A 516 -8.67 -8.86 7.42
C PHE A 516 -10.10 -8.57 6.95
N THR A 517 -10.51 -7.32 6.74
CA THR A 517 -11.82 -7.04 6.14
C THR A 517 -11.89 -7.63 4.73
N GLY A 518 -10.85 -7.45 3.93
CA GLY A 518 -10.78 -8.03 2.59
C GLY A 518 -10.67 -9.55 2.60
N ALA A 519 -9.81 -10.11 3.44
CA ALA A 519 -9.65 -11.57 3.57
C ALA A 519 -10.95 -12.25 4.00
N LEU A 520 -11.64 -11.70 5.00
CA LEU A 520 -12.92 -12.23 5.48
C LEU A 520 -14.01 -12.18 4.39
N GLU A 521 -14.01 -11.13 3.55
CA GLU A 521 -14.95 -11.06 2.43
C GLU A 521 -14.63 -12.12 1.36
N ILE A 522 -13.36 -12.32 1.01
CA ILE A 522 -12.94 -13.37 0.06
C ILE A 522 -13.28 -14.76 0.61
N ILE A 523 -13.01 -15.02 1.89
CA ILE A 523 -13.36 -16.29 2.56
C ILE A 523 -14.87 -16.50 2.54
N ARG A 524 -15.66 -15.48 2.87
CA ARG A 524 -17.13 -15.53 2.85
C ARG A 524 -17.66 -15.87 1.45
N LEU A 525 -17.10 -15.24 0.40
CA LEU A 525 -17.49 -15.50 -0.99
C LEU A 525 -17.12 -16.93 -1.41
N ARG A 526 -15.96 -17.42 -1.00
CA ARG A 526 -15.55 -18.82 -1.24
C ARG A 526 -16.52 -19.79 -0.58
N GLN A 527 -16.78 -19.64 0.70
CA GLN A 527 -17.70 -20.52 1.44
C GLN A 527 -19.11 -20.51 0.86
N ALA A 528 -19.60 -19.33 0.43
CA ALA A 528 -20.90 -19.21 -0.23
C ALA A 528 -20.93 -19.94 -1.58
N ALA A 529 -19.84 -19.87 -2.36
CA ALA A 529 -19.70 -20.57 -3.62
C ALA A 529 -19.60 -22.10 -3.42
N GLU A 530 -18.80 -22.55 -2.44
CA GLU A 530 -18.69 -23.98 -2.05
C GLU A 530 -20.07 -24.55 -1.66
N ALA A 531 -20.79 -23.85 -0.80
CA ALA A 531 -22.11 -24.28 -0.36
C ALA A 531 -23.14 -24.30 -1.50
N ALA A 532 -23.07 -23.34 -2.44
CA ALA A 532 -24.04 -23.22 -3.54
C ALA A 532 -23.79 -24.19 -4.69
N LEU A 533 -22.53 -24.56 -4.97
CA LEU A 533 -22.13 -25.42 -6.09
C LEU A 533 -21.88 -26.88 -5.69
N GLY A 534 -21.60 -27.16 -4.41
CA GLY A 534 -21.34 -28.52 -3.92
C GLY A 534 -20.20 -29.19 -4.70
N SER A 535 -20.45 -30.35 -5.29
CA SER A 535 -19.45 -31.10 -6.07
C SER A 535 -19.01 -30.42 -7.39
N ARG A 536 -19.70 -29.36 -7.82
CA ARG A 536 -19.31 -28.56 -8.99
C ARG A 536 -18.34 -27.41 -8.63
N PHE A 537 -18.08 -27.18 -7.36
CA PHE A 537 -17.12 -26.16 -6.94
C PHE A 537 -15.69 -26.58 -7.34
N ASP A 538 -14.99 -25.70 -8.04
CA ASP A 538 -13.57 -25.82 -8.36
C ASP A 538 -12.83 -24.60 -7.81
N ILE A 539 -11.89 -24.83 -6.91
CA ILE A 539 -11.08 -23.77 -6.29
C ILE A 539 -10.27 -22.96 -7.31
N ARG A 540 -9.80 -23.62 -8.38
CA ARG A 540 -9.03 -22.95 -9.44
C ARG A 540 -9.92 -22.00 -10.25
N ALA A 541 -11.17 -22.41 -10.51
CA ALA A 541 -12.15 -21.57 -11.17
C ALA A 541 -12.57 -20.39 -10.26
N PHE A 542 -12.73 -20.63 -8.96
CA PHE A 542 -13.00 -19.57 -7.98
C PHE A 542 -11.88 -18.52 -7.98
N HIS A 543 -10.62 -18.93 -7.85
CA HIS A 543 -9.48 -18.01 -7.87
C HIS A 543 -9.35 -17.26 -9.20
N ALA A 544 -9.71 -17.89 -10.33
CA ALA A 544 -9.77 -17.20 -11.62
C ALA A 544 -10.86 -16.09 -11.64
N GLN A 545 -12.00 -16.30 -10.95
CA GLN A 545 -12.98 -15.21 -10.79
C GLN A 545 -12.44 -14.09 -9.90
N VAL A 546 -11.77 -14.42 -8.80
CA VAL A 546 -11.24 -13.41 -7.88
C VAL A 546 -10.20 -12.53 -8.56
N LEU A 547 -9.24 -13.12 -9.28
CA LEU A 547 -8.06 -12.42 -9.82
C LEU A 547 -8.24 -11.89 -11.25
N GLY A 548 -9.27 -12.35 -11.98
CA GLY A 548 -9.37 -12.15 -13.44
C GLY A 548 -9.73 -10.75 -13.92
N ASP A 549 -10.07 -9.81 -13.03
CA ASP A 549 -10.38 -8.41 -13.40
C ASP A 549 -9.42 -7.39 -12.75
N GLY A 550 -8.27 -7.86 -12.23
CA GLY A 550 -7.32 -7.02 -11.50
C GLY A 550 -7.77 -6.69 -10.08
N SER A 551 -7.27 -5.58 -9.53
CA SER A 551 -7.51 -5.17 -8.12
C SER A 551 -8.86 -4.45 -7.97
N VAL A 552 -9.97 -5.13 -8.29
CA VAL A 552 -11.33 -4.56 -8.24
C VAL A 552 -11.77 -4.22 -6.80
N THR A 553 -12.85 -3.46 -6.66
CA THR A 553 -13.46 -3.22 -5.34
C THR A 553 -14.12 -4.50 -4.79
N LEU A 554 -14.22 -4.62 -3.48
CA LEU A 554 -14.88 -5.77 -2.87
C LEU A 554 -16.37 -5.93 -3.30
N PRO A 555 -17.16 -4.86 -3.49
CA PRO A 555 -18.50 -4.97 -4.08
C PRO A 555 -18.49 -5.49 -5.53
N MET A 556 -17.53 -5.07 -6.36
CA MET A 556 -17.39 -5.60 -7.73
C MET A 556 -17.03 -7.09 -7.71
N LEU A 557 -16.09 -7.48 -6.84
CA LEU A 557 -15.73 -8.88 -6.63
C LEU A 557 -16.95 -9.72 -6.22
N ARG A 558 -17.73 -9.24 -5.26
CA ARG A 558 -18.96 -9.89 -4.80
C ARG A 558 -19.91 -10.14 -5.96
N ALA A 559 -20.24 -9.10 -6.71
CA ALA A 559 -21.15 -9.19 -7.85
C ALA A 559 -20.65 -10.20 -8.90
N LYS A 560 -19.34 -10.22 -9.18
CA LYS A 560 -18.72 -11.15 -10.14
C LYS A 560 -18.82 -12.60 -9.67
N VAL A 561 -18.46 -12.89 -8.43
CA VAL A 561 -18.52 -14.25 -7.87
C VAL A 561 -19.96 -14.75 -7.80
N GLU A 562 -20.92 -13.90 -7.38
CA GLU A 562 -22.35 -14.26 -7.35
C GLU A 562 -22.90 -14.56 -8.74
N ALA A 563 -22.52 -13.78 -9.76
CA ALA A 563 -22.89 -14.04 -11.16
C ALA A 563 -22.29 -15.35 -11.67
N TRP A 564 -21.02 -15.62 -11.38
CA TRP A 564 -20.35 -16.89 -11.72
C TRP A 564 -21.05 -18.09 -11.07
N VAL A 565 -21.35 -18.00 -9.76
CA VAL A 565 -22.07 -19.08 -9.05
C VAL A 565 -23.43 -19.33 -9.71
N LYS A 566 -24.17 -18.26 -10.06
CA LYS A 566 -25.46 -18.39 -10.75
C LYS A 566 -25.33 -19.07 -12.13
N ALA A 567 -24.28 -18.75 -12.89
CA ALA A 567 -24.04 -19.33 -14.21
C ALA A 567 -23.54 -20.78 -14.17
N THR A 568 -22.95 -21.19 -13.04
CA THR A 568 -22.39 -22.56 -12.85
C THR A 568 -23.42 -23.53 -12.23
N LYS A 569 -24.49 -23.02 -11.59
CA LYS A 569 -25.62 -23.81 -11.09
C LYS A 569 -26.40 -24.48 -12.23
#